data_173297cd057bc325b00e5904a907cfe4
#
_entry.id   173297cd057bc325b00e5904a907cfe4
#
_cell.length_a   1.000
_cell.length_b   1.000
_cell.length_c   1.000
_cell.angle_alpha   90.00
_cell.angle_beta   90.00
_cell.angle_gamma   90.00
#
_symmetry.space_group_name_H-M   'P 1'
#
loop_
_entity.id
_entity.type
_entity.pdbx_description
1 polymer ?
#
loop_
_entity_poly.entity_id
_entity_poly.type
_entity_poly.pdbx_seq_one_letter_code
_entity_poly.pdbx_strand_id
1 'polypeptide(L)'
;MKTLARAIVPAIALCALPAHAQEVKADEKGLTLDAGPLQLNLGGRLHLDASVFDDPALQRTDVTSTDVRRARIELSGKVGEILRFRVDREFAGARGWRNLWASIEPVKNVEIKGGNMIVPFSMEDLQSSNATPFAERSMASALTGGFGLGGAISSGGRNWSASVGYFTDALANDEGRTTERGKGVVGRITFAPVRSRNAIVHLGLGGERRTFSAIERVRFTADPGSVFAPNIMSSGTLGSLETLNALNVEAAVSLGPVLVQAQSLSLKLNRTLRDNRSFNGQTVQVGWIVTGQRHAYSASSGIFGGPERRKGGGALELAARYSRLDLVDGTFDRGIGRALSASAIWTISTNLRLLATYTDNRVRFPSGGAPVTNHVGVLRAQLSF
;
A
#
# COMPACT_ATOMS: atom_id res chain seq x y z
N MET A 1 25.58 -19.48 -24.49
CA MET A 1 25.71 -20.49 -23.44
C MET A 1 24.67 -20.16 -22.39
N LYS A 2 23.63 -20.98 -22.29
CA LYS A 2 22.46 -20.76 -21.43
C LYS A 2 22.78 -21.30 -20.03
N THR A 3 22.91 -20.44 -19.05
CA THR A 3 23.05 -20.88 -17.65
C THR A 3 21.66 -20.88 -17.01
N LEU A 4 21.08 -22.06 -16.85
CA LEU A 4 19.93 -22.30 -16.01
C LEU A 4 20.35 -22.04 -14.54
N ALA A 5 19.88 -20.95 -13.97
CA ALA A 5 19.87 -20.80 -12.54
C ALA A 5 18.80 -21.74 -11.96
N ARG A 6 19.21 -22.89 -11.46
CA ARG A 6 18.37 -23.78 -10.66
C ARG A 6 17.97 -23.05 -9.39
N ALA A 7 16.68 -22.73 -9.28
CA ALA A 7 16.10 -22.34 -8.02
C ALA A 7 16.24 -23.53 -7.05
N ILE A 8 17.20 -23.45 -6.15
CA ILE A 8 17.28 -24.30 -4.99
C ILE A 8 16.17 -23.81 -4.06
N VAL A 9 15.01 -24.44 -4.16
CA VAL A 9 14.06 -24.47 -3.06
C VAL A 9 14.76 -25.25 -1.95
N PRO A 10 15.08 -24.67 -0.79
CA PRO A 10 15.50 -25.49 0.32
C PRO A 10 14.28 -26.39 0.62
N ALA A 11 14.39 -27.64 0.29
CA ALA A 11 13.59 -28.69 0.90
C ALA A 11 13.94 -28.63 2.39
N ILE A 12 13.27 -27.74 3.12
CA ILE A 12 13.30 -27.72 4.58
C ILE A 12 12.94 -29.14 4.96
N ALA A 13 13.85 -29.80 5.64
CA ALA A 13 13.72 -31.16 6.13
C ALA A 13 12.42 -31.28 6.95
N LEU A 14 11.31 -31.60 6.26
CA LEU A 14 10.06 -32.03 6.89
C LEU A 14 10.20 -33.42 7.54
N CYS A 15 11.38 -34.01 7.46
CA CYS A 15 11.60 -35.42 7.80
C CYS A 15 11.99 -35.69 9.25
N ALA A 16 12.00 -34.72 10.15
CA ALA A 16 12.42 -34.95 11.54
C ALA A 16 11.60 -34.16 12.59
N LEU A 17 10.33 -33.86 12.30
CA LEU A 17 9.44 -33.43 13.37
C LEU A 17 8.89 -34.68 14.08
N PRO A 18 8.98 -34.76 15.42
CA PRO A 18 8.31 -35.83 16.15
C PRO A 18 6.84 -35.82 15.81
N ALA A 19 6.22 -37.01 15.76
CA ALA A 19 4.81 -37.21 15.43
C ALA A 19 3.86 -36.59 16.50
N HIS A 20 3.93 -35.31 16.71
CA HIS A 20 2.91 -34.53 17.37
C HIS A 20 1.86 -34.21 16.31
N ALA A 21 0.60 -34.35 16.65
CA ALA A 21 -0.52 -34.23 15.78
C ALA A 21 -0.37 -33.03 14.81
N GLN A 22 -0.08 -33.33 13.55
CA GLN A 22 -0.08 -32.31 12.48
C GLN A 22 -1.54 -32.03 12.15
N GLU A 23 -2.00 -30.84 12.45
CA GLU A 23 -3.35 -30.40 12.10
C GLU A 23 -3.28 -29.53 10.86
N VAL A 24 -3.88 -29.97 9.75
CA VAL A 24 -4.08 -29.15 8.57
C VAL A 24 -5.51 -28.67 8.55
N LYS A 25 -5.70 -27.37 8.59
CA LYS A 25 -7.01 -26.71 8.50
C LYS A 25 -7.09 -25.92 7.21
N ALA A 26 -8.17 -26.11 6.47
CA ALA A 26 -8.55 -25.23 5.38
C ALA A 26 -9.70 -24.35 5.88
N ASP A 27 -9.47 -23.05 5.95
CA ASP A 27 -10.47 -22.08 6.37
C ASP A 27 -10.49 -20.85 5.45
N GLU A 28 -11.23 -19.85 5.85
CA GLU A 28 -11.33 -18.57 5.13
C GLU A 28 -10.02 -17.78 5.03
N LYS A 29 -8.96 -18.19 5.73
CA LYS A 29 -7.62 -17.55 5.69
C LYS A 29 -6.62 -18.36 4.86
N GLY A 30 -7.07 -19.44 4.23
CA GLY A 30 -6.25 -20.34 3.42
C GLY A 30 -5.98 -21.68 4.10
N LEU A 31 -4.82 -22.24 3.82
CA LEU A 31 -4.37 -23.50 4.41
C LEU A 31 -3.44 -23.20 5.59
N THR A 32 -3.84 -23.64 6.77
CA THR A 32 -3.02 -23.54 7.98
C THR A 32 -2.49 -24.93 8.33
N LEU A 33 -1.18 -25.07 8.47
CA LEU A 33 -0.50 -26.22 9.04
C LEU A 33 -0.01 -25.84 10.44
N ASP A 34 -0.45 -26.58 11.44
CA ASP A 34 0.04 -26.51 12.81
C ASP A 34 0.81 -27.78 13.13
N ALA A 35 2.12 -27.64 13.33
CA ALA A 35 3.03 -28.74 13.68
C ALA A 35 3.80 -28.38 14.98
N GLY A 36 3.07 -27.97 16.00
CA GLY A 36 3.62 -27.61 17.31
C GLY A 36 4.39 -26.28 17.26
N PRO A 37 5.72 -26.28 17.31
CA PRO A 37 6.49 -25.03 17.26
C PRO A 37 6.44 -24.32 15.90
N LEU A 38 6.03 -25.01 14.83
CA LEU A 38 5.93 -24.49 13.46
C LEU A 38 4.46 -24.33 13.10
N GLN A 39 4.07 -23.09 12.82
CA GLN A 39 2.78 -22.75 12.25
C GLN A 39 3.00 -22.11 10.87
N LEU A 40 2.36 -22.64 9.83
CA LEU A 40 2.41 -22.10 8.48
C LEU A 40 1.00 -21.74 8.03
N ASN A 41 0.88 -20.64 7.31
CA ASN A 41 -0.34 -20.25 6.63
C ASN A 41 -0.02 -19.95 5.16
N LEU A 42 -0.67 -20.69 4.27
CA LEU A 42 -0.64 -20.47 2.83
C LEU A 42 -1.94 -19.80 2.42
N GLY A 43 -1.85 -18.57 1.99
CA GLY A 43 -2.95 -17.77 1.51
C GLY A 43 -2.69 -17.21 0.12
N GLY A 44 -3.61 -16.40 -0.36
CA GLY A 44 -3.45 -15.75 -1.65
C GLY A 44 -4.51 -14.71 -1.93
N ARG A 45 -4.33 -14.02 -3.06
CA ARG A 45 -5.34 -13.09 -3.57
C ARG A 45 -5.34 -13.03 -5.09
N LEU A 46 -6.54 -12.88 -5.64
CA LEU A 46 -6.79 -12.63 -7.04
C LEU A 46 -7.69 -11.41 -7.17
N HIS A 47 -7.25 -10.40 -7.92
CA HIS A 47 -8.06 -9.23 -8.28
C HIS A 47 -8.23 -9.22 -9.80
N LEU A 48 -9.46 -9.27 -10.25
CA LEU A 48 -9.85 -9.17 -11.66
C LEU A 48 -10.50 -7.82 -11.87
N ASP A 49 -9.98 -7.04 -12.81
CA ASP A 49 -10.48 -5.71 -13.13
C ASP A 49 -11.06 -5.66 -14.54
N ALA A 50 -12.20 -5.01 -14.67
CA ALA A 50 -12.70 -4.47 -15.92
C ALA A 50 -12.71 -2.95 -15.78
N SER A 51 -12.02 -2.26 -16.68
CA SER A 51 -11.84 -0.80 -16.63
C SER A 51 -12.35 -0.17 -17.91
N VAL A 52 -12.96 1.02 -17.78
CA VAL A 52 -13.24 1.94 -18.86
C VAL A 52 -12.59 3.28 -18.53
N PHE A 53 -11.91 3.89 -19.50
CA PHE A 53 -11.18 5.13 -19.26
C PHE A 53 -10.98 5.95 -20.53
N ASP A 54 -10.74 7.25 -20.36
CA ASP A 54 -10.32 8.13 -21.42
C ASP A 54 -8.80 8.05 -21.60
N ASP A 55 -8.34 8.12 -22.85
CA ASP A 55 -6.92 8.28 -23.19
C ASP A 55 -6.72 9.65 -23.86
N PRO A 56 -6.36 10.69 -23.08
CA PRO A 56 -6.18 12.03 -23.61
C PRO A 56 -5.03 12.15 -24.63
N ALA A 57 -4.00 11.30 -24.51
CA ALA A 57 -2.86 11.32 -25.42
C ALA A 57 -3.22 10.80 -26.82
N LEU A 58 -4.14 9.86 -26.90
CA LEU A 58 -4.67 9.32 -28.15
C LEU A 58 -5.99 9.98 -28.58
N GLN A 59 -6.49 10.95 -27.80
CA GLN A 59 -7.81 11.59 -28.00
C GLN A 59 -8.95 10.57 -28.11
N ARG A 60 -8.92 9.53 -27.30
CA ARG A 60 -9.91 8.46 -27.29
C ARG A 60 -10.68 8.49 -25.98
N THR A 61 -11.97 8.27 -26.05
CA THR A 61 -12.86 8.06 -24.92
C THR A 61 -13.29 6.59 -24.86
N ASP A 62 -13.78 6.16 -23.70
CA ASP A 62 -14.37 4.83 -23.49
C ASP A 62 -13.46 3.66 -23.90
N VAL A 63 -12.14 3.80 -23.71
CA VAL A 63 -11.20 2.71 -23.89
C VAL A 63 -11.45 1.67 -22.81
N THR A 64 -11.64 0.41 -23.21
CA THR A 64 -11.89 -0.69 -22.26
C THR A 64 -10.69 -1.60 -22.11
N SER A 65 -10.50 -2.11 -20.90
CA SER A 65 -9.47 -3.11 -20.58
C SER A 65 -9.99 -4.07 -19.53
N THR A 66 -9.72 -5.36 -19.70
CA THR A 66 -10.01 -6.39 -18.70
C THR A 66 -8.78 -7.22 -18.50
N ASP A 67 -8.30 -7.31 -17.26
CA ASP A 67 -7.08 -8.06 -16.95
C ASP A 67 -6.98 -8.42 -15.46
N VAL A 68 -5.99 -9.24 -15.14
CA VAL A 68 -5.63 -9.61 -13.78
C VAL A 68 -4.82 -8.49 -13.15
N ARG A 69 -5.44 -7.73 -12.24
CA ARG A 69 -4.76 -6.67 -11.51
C ARG A 69 -3.75 -7.19 -10.49
N ARG A 70 -4.09 -8.29 -9.82
CA ARG A 70 -3.24 -8.98 -8.83
C ARG A 70 -3.47 -10.47 -8.88
N ALA A 71 -2.39 -11.22 -8.84
CA ALA A 71 -2.39 -12.66 -8.61
C ALA A 71 -1.23 -12.96 -7.67
N ARG A 72 -1.50 -13.19 -6.38
CA ARG A 72 -0.46 -13.31 -5.36
C ARG A 72 -0.65 -14.57 -4.53
N ILE A 73 0.45 -15.26 -4.30
CA ILE A 73 0.56 -16.32 -3.29
C ILE A 73 1.31 -15.76 -2.09
N GLU A 74 0.84 -16.07 -0.90
CA GLU A 74 1.32 -15.54 0.37
C GLU A 74 1.59 -16.70 1.31
N LEU A 75 2.84 -16.91 1.70
CA LEU A 75 3.24 -17.83 2.74
C LEU A 75 3.67 -17.02 3.96
N SER A 76 3.05 -17.29 5.09
CA SER A 76 3.48 -16.71 6.37
C SER A 76 3.60 -17.81 7.42
N GLY A 77 4.37 -17.55 8.44
CA GLY A 77 4.55 -18.55 9.49
C GLY A 77 5.13 -17.97 10.76
N LYS A 78 5.09 -18.84 11.78
CA LYS A 78 5.67 -18.61 13.10
C LYS A 78 6.48 -19.84 13.48
N VAL A 79 7.68 -19.61 14.04
CA VAL A 79 8.54 -20.67 14.57
C VAL A 79 8.78 -20.38 16.04
N GLY A 80 8.27 -21.25 16.90
CA GLY A 80 8.22 -21.00 18.34
C GLY A 80 7.40 -19.76 18.67
N GLU A 81 7.74 -19.08 19.76
CA GLU A 81 7.06 -17.87 20.22
C GLU A 81 7.64 -16.58 19.63
N ILE A 82 8.84 -16.63 19.07
CA ILE A 82 9.67 -15.46 18.80
C ILE A 82 9.75 -15.12 17.31
N LEU A 83 9.98 -16.13 16.44
CA LEU A 83 10.26 -15.89 15.03
C LEU A 83 8.99 -15.90 14.20
N ARG A 84 8.81 -14.88 13.36
CA ARG A 84 7.75 -14.78 12.34
C ARG A 84 8.38 -14.48 10.99
N PHE A 85 7.73 -14.91 9.91
CA PHE A 85 8.17 -14.59 8.56
C PHE A 85 6.99 -14.48 7.60
N ARG A 86 7.22 -13.82 6.47
CA ARG A 86 6.28 -13.72 5.37
C ARG A 86 7.00 -13.65 4.03
N VAL A 87 6.48 -14.41 3.08
CA VAL A 87 6.96 -14.47 1.69
C VAL A 87 5.77 -14.31 0.77
N ASP A 88 5.71 -13.23 0.01
CA ASP A 88 4.66 -12.97 -0.97
C ASP A 88 5.25 -12.90 -2.38
N ARG A 89 4.65 -13.60 -3.32
CA ARG A 89 5.00 -13.53 -4.73
C ARG A 89 3.83 -13.00 -5.55
N GLU A 90 4.06 -11.92 -6.30
CA GLU A 90 3.11 -11.32 -7.25
C GLU A 90 3.36 -11.85 -8.65
N PHE A 91 2.32 -12.35 -9.31
CA PHE A 91 2.37 -12.95 -10.66
C PHE A 91 1.70 -12.07 -11.73
N ALA A 92 1.03 -10.98 -11.33
CA ALA A 92 0.37 -10.05 -12.24
C ALA A 92 0.93 -8.63 -12.12
N GLY A 93 0.79 -7.84 -13.17
CA GLY A 93 1.29 -6.46 -13.21
C GLY A 93 2.80 -6.38 -12.99
N ALA A 94 3.25 -5.63 -11.99
CA ALA A 94 4.66 -5.58 -11.61
C ALA A 94 5.04 -6.86 -10.84
N ARG A 95 5.28 -7.95 -11.58
CA ARG A 95 5.63 -9.28 -11.06
C ARG A 95 6.90 -9.24 -10.22
N GLY A 96 6.96 -10.00 -9.15
CA GLY A 96 8.14 -10.06 -8.30
C GLY A 96 7.82 -10.36 -6.84
N TRP A 97 8.87 -10.40 -6.02
CA TRP A 97 8.76 -10.53 -4.57
C TRP A 97 8.20 -9.24 -3.97
N ARG A 98 7.24 -9.38 -3.06
CA ARG A 98 6.64 -8.26 -2.32
C ARG A 98 7.10 -8.28 -0.88
N ASN A 99 6.33 -8.88 0.03
CA ASN A 99 6.86 -9.15 1.36
C ASN A 99 7.85 -10.31 1.28
N LEU A 100 9.04 -10.09 1.74
CA LEU A 100 10.08 -11.10 1.92
C LEU A 100 10.86 -10.71 3.16
N TRP A 101 10.31 -11.04 4.33
CA TRP A 101 10.88 -10.59 5.59
C TRP A 101 10.77 -11.65 6.70
N ALA A 102 11.65 -11.53 7.67
CA ALA A 102 11.54 -12.22 8.95
C ALA A 102 11.55 -11.19 10.09
N SER A 103 10.93 -11.54 11.21
CA SER A 103 10.91 -10.72 12.41
C SER A 103 11.01 -11.54 13.66
N ILE A 104 11.54 -10.92 14.71
CA ILE A 104 11.57 -11.46 16.07
C ILE A 104 10.90 -10.50 17.04
N GLU A 105 10.30 -11.05 18.08
CA GLU A 105 9.72 -10.30 19.19
C GLU A 105 10.52 -10.62 20.47
N PRO A 106 11.71 -9.97 20.69
CA PRO A 106 12.59 -10.31 21.79
C PRO A 106 12.00 -9.98 23.15
N VAL A 107 11.14 -8.98 23.22
CA VAL A 107 10.35 -8.60 24.39
C VAL A 107 8.96 -8.23 23.93
N LYS A 108 7.99 -8.39 24.82
CA LYS A 108 6.57 -8.13 24.53
C LYS A 108 6.35 -6.76 23.88
N ASN A 109 5.62 -6.75 22.76
CA ASN A 109 5.27 -5.56 21.98
C ASN A 109 6.46 -4.85 21.30
N VAL A 110 7.64 -5.45 21.22
CA VAL A 110 8.78 -4.93 20.45
C VAL A 110 9.13 -5.91 19.35
N GLU A 111 8.87 -5.53 18.11
CA GLU A 111 9.21 -6.33 16.93
C GLU A 111 10.46 -5.75 16.26
N ILE A 112 11.42 -6.61 15.93
CA ILE A 112 12.56 -6.30 15.06
C ILE A 112 12.34 -7.09 13.77
N LYS A 113 12.23 -6.38 12.65
CA LYS A 113 11.89 -6.94 11.34
C LYS A 113 12.96 -6.57 10.33
N GLY A 114 13.36 -7.54 9.50
CA GLY A 114 14.32 -7.33 8.40
C GLY A 114 13.87 -7.99 7.11
N GLY A 115 14.12 -7.34 5.99
CA GLY A 115 13.77 -7.82 4.65
C GLY A 115 13.11 -6.77 3.77
N ASN A 116 12.45 -7.22 2.69
CA ASN A 116 11.67 -6.38 1.80
C ASN A 116 10.23 -6.25 2.31
N MET A 117 9.83 -5.03 2.65
CA MET A 117 8.51 -4.75 3.24
C MET A 117 8.02 -3.35 2.89
N ILE A 118 6.75 -3.07 3.12
CA ILE A 118 6.25 -1.69 3.04
C ILE A 118 6.90 -0.87 4.16
N VAL A 119 7.50 0.27 3.79
CA VAL A 119 8.17 1.14 4.76
C VAL A 119 7.14 1.81 5.68
N PRO A 120 7.45 1.99 6.98
CA PRO A 120 6.52 2.58 7.94
C PRO A 120 6.48 4.11 7.80
N PHE A 121 5.73 4.61 6.81
CA PHE A 121 5.67 6.04 6.51
C PHE A 121 4.24 6.57 6.45
N SER A 122 3.33 5.90 5.74
CA SER A 122 1.99 6.39 5.41
C SER A 122 0.92 5.36 5.78
N MET A 123 -0.20 5.80 6.36
CA MET A 123 -1.34 4.94 6.66
C MET A 123 -1.89 4.29 5.38
N GLU A 124 -2.00 5.05 4.27
CA GLU A 124 -2.53 4.54 3.02
C GLU A 124 -1.66 3.43 2.42
N ASP A 125 -0.31 3.54 2.52
CA ASP A 125 0.58 2.48 2.04
C ASP A 125 0.50 1.21 2.87
N LEU A 126 0.42 1.37 4.19
CA LEU A 126 0.36 0.25 5.13
C LEU A 126 -0.98 -0.47 5.12
N GLN A 127 -2.04 0.17 4.60
CA GLN A 127 -3.35 -0.44 4.47
C GLN A 127 -3.33 -1.55 3.40
N SER A 128 -3.91 -2.70 3.73
CA SER A 128 -4.01 -3.82 2.80
C SER A 128 -4.87 -3.47 1.59
N SER A 129 -4.41 -3.83 0.39
CA SER A 129 -5.21 -3.67 -0.84
C SER A 129 -6.53 -4.48 -0.85
N ASN A 130 -6.67 -5.46 0.05
CA ASN A 130 -7.93 -6.17 0.24
C ASN A 130 -8.93 -5.38 1.09
N ALA A 131 -8.49 -4.27 1.73
CA ALA A 131 -9.29 -3.46 2.63
C ALA A 131 -9.48 -2.02 2.15
N THR A 132 -8.75 -1.57 1.13
CA THR A 132 -8.92 -0.22 0.58
C THR A 132 -10.29 -0.06 -0.07
N PRO A 133 -10.97 1.09 0.13
CA PRO A 133 -12.32 1.30 -0.43
C PRO A 133 -12.32 1.71 -1.92
N PHE A 134 -11.16 1.93 -2.52
CA PHE A 134 -11.01 2.30 -3.93
C PHE A 134 -10.16 1.28 -4.67
N ALA A 135 -10.31 1.21 -6.00
CA ALA A 135 -9.55 0.29 -6.83
C ALA A 135 -8.03 0.54 -6.71
N GLU A 136 -7.63 1.82 -6.71
CA GLU A 136 -6.23 2.20 -6.56
C GLU A 136 -6.06 3.26 -5.44
N ARG A 137 -4.81 3.49 -5.04
CA ARG A 137 -4.45 4.53 -4.06
C ARG A 137 -4.72 5.93 -4.58
N SER A 138 -4.67 6.92 -3.69
CA SER A 138 -4.85 8.33 -4.05
C SER A 138 -3.69 8.84 -4.92
N MET A 139 -3.91 9.93 -5.66
CA MET A 139 -2.82 10.61 -6.39
C MET A 139 -1.67 11.02 -5.45
N ALA A 140 -1.98 11.39 -4.22
CA ALA A 140 -0.99 11.78 -3.20
C ALA A 140 0.00 10.66 -2.88
N SER A 141 -0.41 9.38 -3.03
CA SER A 141 0.47 8.23 -2.79
C SER A 141 1.66 8.16 -3.75
N ALA A 142 1.66 8.93 -4.84
CA ALA A 142 2.85 9.09 -5.69
C ALA A 142 4.08 9.57 -4.92
N LEU A 143 3.89 10.30 -3.80
CA LEU A 143 4.98 10.83 -2.97
C LEU A 143 5.45 9.85 -1.88
N THR A 144 4.78 8.71 -1.71
CA THR A 144 5.16 7.70 -0.70
C THR A 144 6.21 6.71 -1.22
N GLY A 145 6.86 5.99 -0.30
CA GLY A 145 7.98 5.09 -0.64
C GLY A 145 7.56 3.67 -1.04
N GLY A 146 6.35 3.25 -0.67
CA GLY A 146 5.90 1.88 -0.90
C GLY A 146 6.78 0.83 -0.22
N PHE A 147 7.36 -0.08 -1.00
CA PHE A 147 8.28 -1.10 -0.49
C PHE A 147 9.72 -0.59 -0.38
N GLY A 148 10.49 -1.17 0.56
CA GLY A 148 11.93 -0.98 0.71
C GLY A 148 12.58 -2.22 1.30
N LEU A 149 13.85 -2.46 0.97
CA LEU A 149 14.69 -3.48 1.57
C LEU A 149 15.43 -2.87 2.76
N GLY A 150 15.30 -3.47 3.94
CA GLY A 150 15.95 -2.92 5.13
C GLY A 150 15.52 -3.58 6.42
N GLY A 151 15.65 -2.84 7.52
CA GLY A 151 15.23 -3.29 8.83
C GLY A 151 14.52 -2.20 9.63
N ALA A 152 13.59 -2.61 10.48
CA ALA A 152 12.82 -1.74 11.33
C ALA A 152 12.64 -2.34 12.73
N ILE A 153 12.55 -1.45 13.70
CA ILE A 153 12.08 -1.74 15.05
C ILE A 153 10.72 -1.08 15.20
N SER A 154 9.75 -1.81 15.69
CA SER A 154 8.42 -1.30 15.97
C SER A 154 7.93 -1.71 17.35
N SER A 155 7.13 -0.85 17.94
CA SER A 155 6.47 -1.12 19.20
C SER A 155 5.08 -0.50 19.18
N GLY A 156 4.16 -1.08 19.93
CA GLY A 156 2.81 -0.56 20.02
C GLY A 156 2.11 -0.99 21.29
N GLY A 157 1.14 -0.19 21.66
CA GLY A 157 0.35 -0.40 22.85
C GLY A 157 -1.15 -0.28 22.60
N ARG A 158 -1.89 -0.05 23.68
CA ARG A 158 -3.34 0.06 23.61
C ARG A 158 -3.80 1.18 22.66
N ASN A 159 -3.12 2.33 22.69
CA ASN A 159 -3.55 3.55 22.00
C ASN A 159 -2.47 4.17 21.12
N TRP A 160 -1.33 3.52 20.91
CA TRP A 160 -0.22 4.08 20.16
C TRP A 160 0.56 3.03 19.40
N SER A 161 1.28 3.45 18.39
CA SER A 161 2.33 2.66 17.75
C SER A 161 3.49 3.58 17.35
N ALA A 162 4.69 3.02 17.33
CA ALA A 162 5.89 3.68 16.82
C ALA A 162 6.73 2.68 16.04
N SER A 163 7.31 3.13 14.94
CA SER A 163 8.21 2.32 14.12
C SER A 163 9.29 3.21 13.54
N VAL A 164 10.53 2.71 13.53
CA VAL A 164 11.65 3.37 12.87
C VAL A 164 12.53 2.32 12.21
N GLY A 165 13.05 2.62 11.03
CA GLY A 165 13.92 1.69 10.32
C GLY A 165 14.85 2.39 9.35
N TYR A 166 15.81 1.63 8.82
CA TYR A 166 16.71 2.03 7.76
C TYR A 166 16.43 1.16 6.52
N PHE A 167 16.21 1.82 5.39
CA PHE A 167 15.78 1.18 4.16
C PHE A 167 16.61 1.66 2.98
N THR A 168 16.78 0.77 2.02
CA THR A 168 17.26 1.04 0.67
C THR A 168 16.10 0.86 -0.32
N ASP A 169 16.40 0.90 -1.61
CA ASP A 169 15.43 0.56 -2.63
C ASP A 169 14.85 -0.83 -2.44
N ALA A 170 13.60 -1.02 -2.86
CA ALA A 170 12.95 -2.32 -2.83
C ALA A 170 13.67 -3.34 -3.73
N LEU A 171 13.39 -4.62 -3.52
CA LEU A 171 13.79 -5.66 -4.47
C LEU A 171 13.27 -5.35 -5.86
N ALA A 172 14.10 -5.54 -6.87
CA ALA A 172 13.70 -5.39 -8.26
C ALA A 172 12.58 -6.39 -8.61
N ASN A 173 11.70 -5.99 -9.50
CA ASN A 173 10.71 -6.87 -10.09
C ASN A 173 11.37 -7.84 -11.11
N ASP A 174 10.58 -8.74 -11.70
CA ASP A 174 11.08 -9.73 -12.67
C ASP A 174 11.66 -9.11 -13.95
N GLU A 175 11.34 -7.84 -14.22
CA GLU A 175 11.88 -7.06 -15.34
C GLU A 175 13.15 -6.29 -14.97
N GLY A 176 13.68 -6.52 -13.77
CA GLY A 176 14.87 -5.84 -13.26
C GLY A 176 14.63 -4.38 -12.84
N ARG A 177 13.36 -3.95 -12.73
CA ARG A 177 13.01 -2.59 -12.32
C ARG A 177 12.82 -2.51 -10.81
N THR A 178 13.35 -1.48 -10.21
CA THR A 178 13.08 -1.10 -8.83
C THR A 178 12.53 0.31 -8.76
N THR A 179 11.85 0.62 -7.68
CA THR A 179 11.50 2.01 -7.37
C THR A 179 12.70 2.62 -6.65
N GLU A 180 13.46 3.41 -7.39
CA GLU A 180 14.60 4.14 -6.81
C GLU A 180 14.06 5.18 -5.81
N ARG A 181 14.50 5.07 -4.57
CA ARG A 181 14.11 5.96 -3.47
C ARG A 181 15.33 6.36 -2.64
N GLY A 182 16.49 5.81 -2.94
CA GLY A 182 17.72 5.99 -2.17
C GLY A 182 17.69 5.23 -0.85
N LYS A 183 18.65 5.51 0.03
CA LYS A 183 18.82 4.84 1.32
C LYS A 183 18.74 5.80 2.49
N GLY A 184 18.12 5.38 3.58
CA GLY A 184 18.01 6.24 4.76
C GLY A 184 16.98 5.79 5.78
N VAL A 185 16.69 6.70 6.69
CA VAL A 185 15.81 6.46 7.84
C VAL A 185 14.38 6.83 7.50
N VAL A 186 13.46 5.96 7.90
CA VAL A 186 12.00 6.16 7.81
C VAL A 186 11.39 5.82 9.16
N GLY A 187 10.44 6.61 9.61
CA GLY A 187 9.72 6.32 10.85
C GLY A 187 8.30 6.85 10.85
N ARG A 188 7.48 6.27 11.69
CA ARG A 188 6.08 6.66 11.90
C ARG A 188 5.69 6.46 13.35
N ILE A 189 4.97 7.42 13.90
CA ILE A 189 4.33 7.34 15.21
C ILE A 189 2.85 7.61 15.06
N THR A 190 2.02 6.90 15.82
CA THR A 190 0.57 7.10 15.85
C THR A 190 0.04 7.12 17.26
N PHE A 191 -1.07 7.83 17.44
CA PHE A 191 -1.77 7.91 18.71
C PHE A 191 -3.29 7.93 18.49
N ALA A 192 -4.00 7.13 19.27
CA ALA A 192 -5.46 7.09 19.28
C ALA A 192 -5.99 7.63 20.62
N PRO A 193 -6.16 8.97 20.76
CA PRO A 193 -6.63 9.58 22.01
C PRO A 193 -8.00 9.10 22.44
N VAL A 194 -8.86 8.77 21.47
CA VAL A 194 -10.16 8.15 21.72
C VAL A 194 -10.18 6.78 21.05
N ARG A 195 -10.41 5.74 21.84
CA ARG A 195 -10.58 4.38 21.39
C ARG A 195 -11.65 3.69 22.21
N SER A 196 -12.86 3.79 21.75
CA SER A 196 -14.03 3.14 22.33
C SER A 196 -14.70 2.19 21.34
N ARG A 197 -15.75 1.53 21.78
CA ARG A 197 -16.53 0.66 20.91
C ARG A 197 -17.16 1.41 19.74
N ASN A 198 -17.54 2.67 19.90
CA ASN A 198 -18.29 3.44 18.89
C ASN A 198 -17.51 4.59 18.28
N ALA A 199 -16.34 4.94 18.82
CA ALA A 199 -15.55 6.06 18.35
C ALA A 199 -14.05 5.76 18.43
N ILE A 200 -13.33 6.11 17.37
CA ILE A 200 -11.87 6.09 17.30
C ILE A 200 -11.45 7.43 16.73
N VAL A 201 -10.51 8.10 17.40
CA VAL A 201 -9.79 9.24 16.86
C VAL A 201 -8.34 8.79 16.70
N HIS A 202 -7.79 8.94 15.51
CA HIS A 202 -6.42 8.56 15.17
C HIS A 202 -5.66 9.77 14.68
N LEU A 203 -4.44 9.91 15.16
CA LEU A 203 -3.46 10.90 14.73
C LEU A 203 -2.16 10.16 14.40
N GLY A 204 -1.44 10.60 13.38
CA GLY A 204 -0.16 10.00 13.04
C GLY A 204 0.78 10.99 12.34
N LEU A 205 2.06 10.70 12.48
CA LEU A 205 3.16 11.44 11.88
C LEU A 205 4.17 10.46 11.31
N GLY A 206 4.49 10.61 10.03
CA GLY A 206 5.55 9.87 9.34
C GLY A 206 6.67 10.80 8.88
N GLY A 207 7.91 10.37 8.99
CA GLY A 207 9.09 11.10 8.53
C GLY A 207 10.02 10.21 7.75
N GLU A 208 10.67 10.77 6.73
CA GLU A 208 11.63 10.08 5.90
C GLU A 208 12.79 11.01 5.54
N ARG A 209 14.02 10.52 5.69
CA ARG A 209 15.22 11.17 5.18
C ARG A 209 16.10 10.14 4.49
N ARG A 210 16.37 10.36 3.20
CA ARG A 210 17.20 9.48 2.37
C ARG A 210 18.30 10.24 1.66
N THR A 211 19.36 9.53 1.32
CA THR A 211 20.48 9.98 0.49
C THR A 211 20.56 9.13 -0.77
N PHE A 212 21.17 9.68 -1.81
CA PHE A 212 21.28 9.06 -3.11
C PHE A 212 22.75 8.91 -3.54
N SER A 213 23.03 7.94 -4.37
CA SER A 213 24.25 7.90 -5.18
C SER A 213 24.08 8.79 -6.42
N ALA A 214 25.20 9.16 -7.04
CA ALA A 214 25.22 10.08 -8.19
C ALA A 214 24.41 9.62 -9.40
N ILE A 215 24.21 8.30 -9.55
CA ILE A 215 23.52 7.70 -10.69
C ILE A 215 22.02 7.50 -10.45
N GLU A 216 21.56 7.53 -9.20
CA GLU A 216 20.18 7.28 -8.85
C GLU A 216 19.25 8.40 -9.33
N ARG A 217 18.05 8.02 -9.69
CA ARG A 217 17.01 8.91 -10.23
C ARG A 217 15.68 8.55 -9.61
N VAL A 218 14.82 9.54 -9.41
CA VAL A 218 13.45 9.31 -8.95
C VAL A 218 12.43 9.81 -9.95
N ARG A 219 11.26 9.20 -9.91
CA ARG A 219 10.08 9.63 -10.66
C ARG A 219 8.84 9.47 -9.79
N PHE A 220 8.04 10.53 -9.70
CA PHE A 220 6.76 10.53 -9.02
C PHE A 220 5.67 10.52 -10.08
N THR A 221 4.84 9.47 -10.08
CA THR A 221 3.77 9.30 -11.07
C THR A 221 2.48 8.98 -10.32
N ALA A 222 1.44 9.76 -10.60
CA ALA A 222 0.13 9.55 -10.02
C ALA A 222 -0.61 8.41 -10.71
N ASP A 223 -1.22 7.54 -9.91
CA ASP A 223 -2.17 6.53 -10.41
C ASP A 223 -3.48 7.23 -10.76
N PRO A 224 -4.02 7.07 -11.98
CA PRO A 224 -5.26 7.71 -12.41
C PRO A 224 -6.52 7.02 -11.89
N GLY A 225 -6.41 5.95 -11.08
CA GLY A 225 -7.54 5.16 -10.56
C GLY A 225 -7.68 3.77 -11.19
N SER A 226 -6.92 3.48 -12.23
CA SER A 226 -6.70 2.15 -12.81
C SER A 226 -5.29 2.07 -13.37
N VAL A 227 -4.59 0.97 -13.11
CA VAL A 227 -3.25 0.74 -13.69
C VAL A 227 -3.26 0.50 -15.20
N PHE A 228 -4.44 0.29 -15.79
CA PHE A 228 -4.62 0.12 -17.23
C PHE A 228 -4.85 1.45 -17.94
N ALA A 229 -5.25 2.48 -17.20
CA ALA A 229 -5.40 3.83 -17.75
C ALA A 229 -4.03 4.54 -17.86
N PRO A 230 -3.85 5.42 -18.84
CA PRO A 230 -2.60 6.16 -19.02
C PRO A 230 -2.34 7.10 -17.86
N ASN A 231 -1.08 7.21 -17.45
CA ASN A 231 -0.66 8.19 -16.46
C ASN A 231 -0.73 9.60 -17.05
N ILE A 232 -1.54 10.45 -16.46
CA ILE A 232 -1.72 11.83 -16.91
C ILE A 232 -0.87 12.85 -16.15
N MET A 233 -0.16 12.40 -15.09
CA MET A 233 0.65 13.27 -14.26
C MET A 233 1.92 12.57 -13.77
N SER A 234 3.07 13.16 -14.06
CA SER A 234 4.39 12.65 -13.67
C SER A 234 5.39 13.78 -13.51
N SER A 235 6.26 13.70 -12.50
CA SER A 235 7.40 14.61 -12.36
C SER A 235 8.42 14.50 -13.52
N GLY A 236 8.31 13.45 -14.34
CA GLY A 236 9.44 13.04 -15.16
C GLY A 236 10.57 12.47 -14.28
N THR A 237 11.67 12.09 -14.92
CA THR A 237 12.85 11.56 -14.24
C THR A 237 13.69 12.70 -13.66
N LEU A 238 13.90 12.69 -12.36
CA LEU A 238 14.72 13.66 -11.62
C LEU A 238 16.04 12.99 -11.21
N GLY A 239 17.15 13.54 -11.64
CA GLY A 239 18.51 13.10 -11.31
C GLY A 239 19.29 14.16 -10.55
N SER A 240 20.60 13.90 -10.37
CA SER A 240 21.51 14.75 -9.56
C SER A 240 20.99 14.91 -8.13
N LEU A 241 20.50 13.83 -7.54
CA LEU A 241 19.89 13.83 -6.23
C LEU A 241 20.96 13.77 -5.15
N GLU A 242 20.74 14.52 -4.07
CA GLU A 242 21.55 14.49 -2.85
C GLU A 242 20.74 13.88 -1.71
N THR A 243 19.61 14.52 -1.38
CA THR A 243 18.74 14.04 -0.30
C THR A 243 17.26 14.19 -0.66
N LEU A 244 16.46 13.26 -0.11
CA LEU A 244 15.01 13.34 -0.04
C LEU A 244 14.61 13.46 1.43
N ASN A 245 13.78 14.46 1.74
CA ASN A 245 13.13 14.59 3.02
C ASN A 245 11.62 14.62 2.79
N ALA A 246 10.89 13.76 3.48
CA ALA A 246 9.44 13.73 3.38
C ALA A 246 8.78 13.71 4.76
N LEU A 247 7.61 14.33 4.84
CA LEU A 247 6.76 14.39 6.01
C LEU A 247 5.36 13.96 5.62
N ASN A 248 4.74 13.14 6.44
CA ASN A 248 3.35 12.73 6.34
C ASN A 248 2.64 13.06 7.65
N VAL A 249 1.56 13.81 7.59
CA VAL A 249 0.64 14.04 8.71
C VAL A 249 -0.67 13.34 8.38
N GLU A 250 -1.20 12.59 9.33
CA GLU A 250 -2.42 11.83 9.12
C GLU A 250 -3.37 11.96 10.31
N ALA A 251 -4.65 11.97 10.00
CA ALA A 251 -5.72 11.97 10.99
C ALA A 251 -6.88 11.12 10.50
N ALA A 252 -7.58 10.48 11.42
CA ALA A 252 -8.81 9.79 11.11
C ALA A 252 -9.80 9.81 12.27
N VAL A 253 -11.08 9.77 11.93
CA VAL A 253 -12.19 9.65 12.89
C VAL A 253 -13.12 8.56 12.39
N SER A 254 -13.35 7.56 13.23
CA SER A 254 -14.38 6.54 13.01
C SER A 254 -15.49 6.73 14.04
N LEU A 255 -16.72 6.88 13.57
CA LEU A 255 -17.92 7.00 14.39
C LEU A 255 -18.95 5.97 13.91
N GLY A 256 -19.10 4.89 14.68
CA GLY A 256 -19.92 3.76 14.26
C GLY A 256 -19.53 3.24 12.88
N PRO A 257 -20.43 3.25 11.88
CA PRO A 257 -20.15 2.74 10.53
C PRO A 257 -19.43 3.75 9.61
N VAL A 258 -19.20 4.98 10.06
CA VAL A 258 -18.57 6.03 9.25
C VAL A 258 -17.10 6.20 9.64
N LEU A 259 -16.22 6.23 8.64
CA LEU A 259 -14.79 6.49 8.79
C LEU A 259 -14.40 7.66 7.88
N VAL A 260 -13.78 8.68 8.46
CA VAL A 260 -13.15 9.78 7.72
C VAL A 260 -11.65 9.69 7.94
N GLN A 261 -10.86 9.77 6.87
CA GLN A 261 -9.40 9.72 6.91
C GLN A 261 -8.83 10.88 6.10
N ALA A 262 -7.77 11.49 6.58
CA ALA A 262 -7.05 12.56 5.89
C ALA A 262 -5.54 12.34 6.02
N GLN A 263 -4.80 12.67 4.96
CA GLN A 263 -3.34 12.70 4.94
C GLN A 263 -2.85 13.93 4.18
N SER A 264 -1.74 14.49 4.65
CA SER A 264 -0.99 15.55 3.98
C SER A 264 0.48 15.15 3.92
N LEU A 265 1.00 15.10 2.71
CA LEU A 265 2.36 14.72 2.38
C LEU A 265 3.11 15.94 1.86
N SER A 266 4.32 16.15 2.36
CA SER A 266 5.27 17.09 1.78
C SER A 266 6.60 16.41 1.53
N LEU A 267 7.22 16.70 0.41
CA LEU A 267 8.46 16.09 -0.03
C LEU A 267 9.40 17.14 -0.59
N LYS A 268 10.64 17.17 -0.10
CA LYS A 268 11.70 18.03 -0.60
C LYS A 268 12.86 17.19 -1.10
N LEU A 269 13.27 17.45 -2.34
CA LEU A 269 14.47 16.91 -2.97
C LEU A 269 15.54 17.98 -3.01
N ASN A 270 16.67 17.74 -2.35
CA ASN A 270 17.88 18.53 -2.56
C ASN A 270 18.68 17.89 -3.70
N ARG A 271 19.24 18.72 -4.57
CA ARG A 271 19.90 18.30 -5.80
C ARG A 271 21.24 19.00 -5.97
N THR A 272 22.24 18.25 -6.43
CA THR A 272 23.54 18.82 -6.77
C THR A 272 23.48 19.44 -8.16
N LEU A 273 23.99 20.68 -8.31
CA LEU A 273 24.06 21.41 -9.59
C LEU A 273 22.71 21.61 -10.31
N ARG A 274 21.62 21.49 -9.61
CA ARG A 274 20.25 21.70 -10.10
C ARG A 274 19.39 22.31 -8.99
N ASP A 275 18.30 22.99 -9.37
CA ASP A 275 17.35 23.51 -8.41
C ASP A 275 16.72 22.37 -7.59
N ASN A 276 16.57 22.61 -6.31
CA ASN A 276 15.80 21.74 -5.41
C ASN A 276 14.35 21.64 -5.90
N ARG A 277 13.63 20.60 -5.45
CA ARG A 277 12.22 20.43 -5.76
C ARG A 277 11.43 20.15 -4.49
N SER A 278 10.26 20.77 -4.42
CA SER A 278 9.29 20.56 -3.33
C SER A 278 7.94 20.17 -3.92
N PHE A 279 7.38 19.08 -3.44
CA PHE A 279 6.10 18.55 -3.90
C PHE A 279 5.18 18.30 -2.73
N ASN A 280 3.86 18.42 -2.98
CA ASN A 280 2.85 18.22 -1.95
C ASN A 280 1.73 17.31 -2.43
N GLY A 281 1.20 16.50 -1.53
CA GLY A 281 0.06 15.63 -1.78
C GLY A 281 -0.94 15.68 -0.63
N GLN A 282 -2.22 15.74 -0.91
CA GLN A 282 -3.27 15.66 0.09
C GLN A 282 -4.34 14.67 -0.33
N THR A 283 -4.90 13.98 0.65
CA THR A 283 -6.08 13.14 0.44
C THR A 283 -7.02 13.24 1.62
N VAL A 284 -8.30 13.26 1.33
CA VAL A 284 -9.38 13.11 2.31
C VAL A 284 -10.35 12.10 1.74
N GLN A 285 -10.75 11.14 2.56
CA GLN A 285 -11.73 10.13 2.16
C GLN A 285 -12.73 9.87 3.28
N VAL A 286 -13.94 9.49 2.89
CA VAL A 286 -14.99 9.02 3.77
C VAL A 286 -15.47 7.66 3.30
N GLY A 287 -15.65 6.73 4.22
CA GLY A 287 -16.31 5.44 4.01
C GLY A 287 -17.50 5.32 4.95
N TRP A 288 -18.62 4.84 4.43
CA TRP A 288 -19.82 4.54 5.19
C TRP A 288 -20.28 3.11 4.92
N ILE A 289 -20.18 2.27 5.94
CA ILE A 289 -20.70 0.89 5.86
C ILE A 289 -22.19 0.94 6.13
N VAL A 290 -22.98 0.97 5.04
CA VAL A 290 -24.46 1.14 5.06
C VAL A 290 -25.14 0.06 5.89
N THR A 291 -24.59 -1.14 5.92
CA THR A 291 -25.09 -2.29 6.69
C THR A 291 -24.77 -2.22 8.20
N GLY A 292 -24.11 -1.13 8.65
CA GLY A 292 -23.96 -0.76 10.06
C GLY A 292 -22.78 -1.40 10.81
N GLN A 293 -21.90 -2.16 10.12
CA GLN A 293 -20.63 -2.62 10.69
C GLN A 293 -19.67 -1.44 10.86
N ARG A 294 -18.64 -1.63 11.68
CA ARG A 294 -17.55 -0.66 11.84
C ARG A 294 -16.35 -1.06 11.00
N HIS A 295 -15.50 -0.11 10.72
CA HIS A 295 -14.17 -0.37 10.18
C HIS A 295 -13.26 -0.94 11.29
N ALA A 296 -12.55 -2.01 10.98
CA ALA A 296 -11.56 -2.57 11.89
C ALA A 296 -10.43 -1.56 12.12
N TYR A 297 -9.86 -1.54 13.32
CA TYR A 297 -8.72 -0.69 13.65
C TYR A 297 -7.69 -1.44 14.50
N SER A 298 -6.44 -1.39 14.08
CA SER A 298 -5.29 -1.90 14.83
C SER A 298 -4.49 -0.75 15.43
N ALA A 299 -4.57 -0.55 16.74
CA ALA A 299 -3.82 0.51 17.41
C ALA A 299 -2.31 0.24 17.42
N SER A 300 -1.89 -1.03 17.50
CA SER A 300 -0.48 -1.43 17.48
C SER A 300 0.23 -1.19 16.14
N SER A 301 -0.53 -0.91 15.09
CA SER A 301 -0.01 -0.52 13.77
C SER A 301 -0.55 0.82 13.27
N GLY A 302 -1.56 1.39 13.97
CA GLY A 302 -2.21 2.63 13.57
C GLY A 302 -2.88 2.55 12.19
N ILE A 303 -3.60 1.46 11.88
CA ILE A 303 -4.15 1.19 10.55
C ILE A 303 -5.63 0.82 10.67
N PHE A 304 -6.45 1.40 9.77
CA PHE A 304 -7.82 0.96 9.56
C PHE A 304 -7.87 -0.16 8.53
N GLY A 305 -8.78 -1.11 8.76
CA GLY A 305 -9.08 -2.24 7.88
C GLY A 305 -10.46 -2.13 7.25
N GLY A 306 -10.91 -3.18 6.59
CA GLY A 306 -12.26 -3.32 6.08
C GLY A 306 -13.31 -3.47 7.19
N PRO A 307 -14.57 -3.80 6.83
CA PRO A 307 -15.65 -3.99 7.79
C PRO A 307 -15.32 -5.06 8.85
N GLU A 308 -15.61 -4.77 10.12
CA GLU A 308 -15.60 -5.80 11.16
C GLU A 308 -16.64 -6.87 10.84
N ARG A 309 -16.28 -8.14 11.06
CA ARG A 309 -17.14 -9.27 10.73
C ARG A 309 -18.42 -9.30 11.58
N ARG A 310 -19.53 -9.61 10.93
CA ARG A 310 -20.79 -9.99 11.55
C ARG A 310 -21.14 -11.42 11.18
N LYS A 311 -21.68 -12.21 12.12
CA LYS A 311 -22.25 -13.51 11.77
C LYS A 311 -23.46 -13.31 10.87
N GLY A 312 -23.45 -13.94 9.69
CA GLY A 312 -24.59 -14.03 8.78
C GLY A 312 -24.90 -12.75 8.01
N GLY A 313 -24.05 -12.35 7.09
CA GLY A 313 -24.32 -11.29 6.10
C GLY A 313 -23.07 -10.56 5.66
N GLY A 314 -23.05 -10.13 4.42
CA GLY A 314 -22.00 -9.30 3.85
C GLY A 314 -22.05 -7.86 4.38
N ALA A 315 -21.14 -7.02 3.93
CA ALA A 315 -21.12 -5.58 4.22
C ALA A 315 -21.19 -4.79 2.91
N LEU A 316 -22.05 -3.79 2.88
CA LEU A 316 -22.11 -2.80 1.81
C LEU A 316 -21.50 -1.50 2.31
N GLU A 317 -20.49 -1.00 1.61
CA GLU A 317 -19.81 0.25 1.92
C GLU A 317 -19.90 1.20 0.72
N LEU A 318 -20.19 2.47 0.98
CA LEU A 318 -20.06 3.56 0.03
C LEU A 318 -18.91 4.44 0.46
N ALA A 319 -18.09 4.88 -0.49
CA ALA A 319 -16.93 5.71 -0.19
C ALA A 319 -16.77 6.84 -1.20
N ALA A 320 -16.28 7.99 -0.73
CA ALA A 320 -15.86 9.11 -1.56
C ALA A 320 -14.47 9.58 -1.16
N ARG A 321 -13.66 10.04 -2.13
CA ARG A 321 -12.31 10.53 -1.91
C ARG A 321 -12.03 11.75 -2.77
N TYR A 322 -11.42 12.75 -2.16
CA TYR A 322 -10.72 13.83 -2.84
C TYR A 322 -9.22 13.64 -2.65
N SER A 323 -8.44 13.74 -3.71
CA SER A 323 -6.98 13.78 -3.61
C SER A 323 -6.41 14.88 -4.50
N ARG A 324 -5.26 15.44 -4.07
CA ARG A 324 -4.49 16.45 -4.78
C ARG A 324 -3.02 16.06 -4.79
N LEU A 325 -2.38 16.24 -5.93
CA LEU A 325 -0.93 16.14 -6.08
C LEU A 325 -0.44 17.43 -6.74
N ASP A 326 0.57 18.06 -6.15
CA ASP A 326 1.19 19.27 -6.65
C ASP A 326 2.65 19.00 -7.01
N LEU A 327 2.98 19.03 -8.30
CA LEU A 327 4.32 18.84 -8.83
C LEU A 327 4.85 20.14 -9.46
N VAL A 328 4.42 21.30 -8.92
CA VAL A 328 4.88 22.63 -9.34
C VAL A 328 5.82 23.19 -8.31
N ASP A 329 6.99 23.69 -8.73
CA ASP A 329 7.96 24.37 -7.87
C ASP A 329 8.69 25.45 -8.68
N GLY A 330 8.29 26.70 -8.48
CA GLY A 330 8.76 27.83 -9.27
C GLY A 330 8.47 27.67 -10.76
N THR A 331 9.50 27.67 -11.57
CA THR A 331 9.41 27.48 -13.04
C THR A 331 9.26 26.00 -13.45
N PHE A 332 9.46 25.09 -12.53
CA PHE A 332 9.21 23.66 -12.78
C PHE A 332 7.72 23.37 -12.64
N ASP A 333 7.07 23.16 -13.78
CA ASP A 333 5.63 22.88 -13.85
C ASP A 333 5.38 21.49 -14.46
N ARG A 334 4.96 20.57 -13.61
CA ARG A 334 4.48 19.22 -13.99
C ARG A 334 3.00 19.04 -13.63
N GLY A 335 2.35 20.16 -13.32
CA GLY A 335 0.93 20.25 -13.08
C GLY A 335 0.52 20.10 -11.63
N ILE A 336 -0.71 20.53 -11.39
CA ILE A 336 -1.47 20.31 -10.16
C ILE A 336 -2.63 19.38 -10.52
N GLY A 337 -2.56 18.13 -10.04
CA GLY A 337 -3.61 17.13 -10.23
C GLY A 337 -4.62 17.16 -9.09
N ARG A 338 -5.89 16.92 -9.43
CA ARG A 338 -6.99 16.70 -8.50
C ARG A 338 -7.78 15.49 -8.98
N ALA A 339 -8.19 14.63 -8.05
CA ALA A 339 -9.06 13.51 -8.35
C ALA A 339 -10.21 13.45 -7.35
N LEU A 340 -11.41 13.26 -7.89
CA LEU A 340 -12.62 12.93 -7.15
C LEU A 340 -12.97 11.49 -7.45
N SER A 341 -13.08 10.66 -6.43
CA SER A 341 -13.43 9.25 -6.59
C SER A 341 -14.67 8.92 -5.78
N ALA A 342 -15.54 8.09 -6.34
CA ALA A 342 -16.66 7.47 -5.64
C ALA A 342 -16.57 5.96 -5.80
N SER A 343 -16.94 5.21 -4.76
CA SER A 343 -16.86 3.76 -4.77
C SER A 343 -18.03 3.12 -4.04
N ALA A 344 -18.52 2.00 -4.57
CA ALA A 344 -19.44 1.09 -3.92
C ALA A 344 -18.75 -0.26 -3.75
N ILE A 345 -18.76 -0.80 -2.53
CA ILE A 345 -18.04 -2.00 -2.17
C ILE A 345 -19.01 -2.98 -1.51
N TRP A 346 -19.10 -4.18 -2.06
CA TRP A 346 -19.85 -5.27 -1.48
C TRP A 346 -18.90 -6.37 -1.02
N THR A 347 -18.65 -6.43 0.27
CA THR A 347 -17.94 -7.53 0.94
C THR A 347 -18.95 -8.65 1.18
N ILE A 348 -19.02 -9.62 0.27
CA ILE A 348 -19.99 -10.72 0.30
C ILE A 348 -19.63 -11.70 1.41
N SER A 349 -18.35 -12.04 1.49
CA SER A 349 -17.79 -12.92 2.51
C SER A 349 -16.38 -12.46 2.88
N THR A 350 -15.69 -13.18 3.73
CA THR A 350 -14.27 -12.96 4.02
C THR A 350 -13.40 -13.06 2.77
N ASN A 351 -13.79 -13.95 1.86
CA ASN A 351 -12.99 -14.34 0.71
C ASN A 351 -13.38 -13.61 -0.57
N LEU A 352 -14.60 -13.09 -0.66
CA LEU A 352 -15.15 -12.51 -1.87
C LEU A 352 -15.64 -11.07 -1.65
N ARG A 353 -15.12 -10.16 -2.45
CA ARG A 353 -15.46 -8.74 -2.44
C ARG A 353 -15.61 -8.24 -3.87
N LEU A 354 -16.68 -7.50 -4.13
CA LEU A 354 -16.90 -6.77 -5.37
C LEU A 354 -16.76 -5.28 -5.11
N LEU A 355 -16.22 -4.56 -6.08
CA LEU A 355 -15.96 -3.14 -5.96
C LEU A 355 -16.23 -2.46 -7.29
N ALA A 356 -16.96 -1.34 -7.27
CA ALA A 356 -17.11 -0.43 -8.38
C ALA A 356 -16.53 0.93 -7.96
N THR A 357 -15.57 1.46 -8.72
CA THR A 357 -14.98 2.78 -8.48
C THR A 357 -15.07 3.63 -9.72
N TYR A 358 -15.45 4.89 -9.57
CA TYR A 358 -15.35 5.93 -10.58
C TYR A 358 -14.41 7.03 -10.09
N THR A 359 -13.55 7.53 -10.98
CA THR A 359 -12.59 8.60 -10.69
C THR A 359 -12.59 9.64 -11.80
N ASP A 360 -12.82 10.91 -11.45
CA ASP A 360 -12.64 12.09 -12.31
C ASP A 360 -11.29 12.74 -11.96
N ASN A 361 -10.36 12.69 -12.90
CA ASN A 361 -9.02 13.27 -12.76
C ASN A 361 -8.91 14.54 -13.58
N ARG A 362 -8.31 15.59 -13.01
CA ARG A 362 -8.03 16.86 -13.67
C ARG A 362 -6.63 17.35 -13.34
N VAL A 363 -5.83 17.61 -14.35
CA VAL A 363 -4.49 18.18 -14.22
C VAL A 363 -4.48 19.56 -14.86
N ARG A 364 -4.01 20.55 -14.12
CA ARG A 364 -3.83 21.93 -14.56
C ARG A 364 -2.36 22.30 -14.52
N PHE A 365 -1.89 23.01 -15.52
CA PHE A 365 -0.52 23.52 -15.63
C PHE A 365 -0.54 25.04 -15.42
N PRO A 366 -0.07 25.56 -14.26
CA PRO A 366 -0.03 27.01 -14.00
C PRO A 366 0.76 27.83 -15.01
N SER A 367 1.79 27.25 -15.62
CA SER A 367 2.61 27.91 -16.64
C SER A 367 1.93 28.08 -18.02
N GLY A 368 0.66 27.65 -18.16
CA GLY A 368 -0.15 27.87 -19.36
C GLY A 368 -0.32 26.67 -20.29
N GLY A 369 0.03 25.46 -19.85
CA GLY A 369 -0.31 24.24 -20.58
C GLY A 369 -1.82 23.97 -20.60
N ALA A 370 -2.32 23.32 -21.66
CA ALA A 370 -3.71 22.88 -21.73
C ALA A 370 -4.05 21.91 -20.58
N PRO A 371 -5.19 22.09 -19.91
CA PRO A 371 -5.59 21.16 -18.85
C PRO A 371 -5.85 19.77 -19.43
N VAL A 372 -5.56 18.74 -18.67
CA VAL A 372 -5.82 17.34 -19.02
C VAL A 372 -6.88 16.80 -18.08
N THR A 373 -7.92 16.18 -18.65
CA THR A 373 -8.94 15.44 -17.90
C THR A 373 -8.91 13.97 -18.30
N ASN A 374 -9.24 13.10 -17.36
CA ASN A 374 -9.35 11.67 -17.60
C ASN A 374 -10.40 11.10 -16.64
N HIS A 375 -11.36 10.37 -17.19
CA HIS A 375 -12.40 9.67 -16.44
C HIS A 375 -12.06 8.18 -16.43
N VAL A 376 -12.16 7.56 -15.26
CA VAL A 376 -11.80 6.14 -15.06
C VAL A 376 -12.88 5.45 -14.27
N GLY A 377 -13.49 4.42 -14.85
CA GLY A 377 -14.38 3.47 -14.20
C GLY A 377 -13.69 2.12 -14.03
N VAL A 378 -13.83 1.50 -12.86
CA VAL A 378 -13.28 0.17 -12.58
C VAL A 378 -14.33 -0.68 -11.88
N LEU A 379 -14.57 -1.87 -12.42
CA LEU A 379 -15.25 -2.96 -11.72
C LEU A 379 -14.21 -3.99 -11.33
N ARG A 380 -14.13 -4.36 -10.06
CA ARG A 380 -13.17 -5.32 -9.53
C ARG A 380 -13.86 -6.44 -8.78
N ALA A 381 -13.50 -7.69 -9.10
CA ALA A 381 -13.76 -8.84 -8.27
C ALA A 381 -12.48 -9.21 -7.52
N GLN A 382 -12.58 -9.37 -6.20
CA GLN A 382 -11.46 -9.75 -5.33
C GLN A 382 -11.76 -11.08 -4.66
N LEU A 383 -10.87 -12.04 -4.85
CA LEU A 383 -10.85 -13.30 -4.11
C LEU A 383 -9.61 -13.31 -3.22
N SER A 384 -9.76 -13.68 -1.96
CA SER A 384 -8.64 -13.88 -1.02
C SER A 384 -8.90 -15.11 -0.16
N PHE A 385 -7.84 -15.84 0.17
CA PHE A 385 -7.91 -17.06 0.99
C PHE A 385 -6.65 -17.19 1.84
#